data_44040b992a6fe4df2f8bb99ad7c528c7
#
_entry.id   44040b992a6fe4df2f8bb99ad7c528c7
#
_cell.length_a   1.000
_cell.length_b   1.000
_cell.length_c   1.000
_cell.angle_alpha   90.00
_cell.angle_beta   90.00
_cell.angle_gamma   90.00
#
_symmetry.space_group_name_H-M   'P 1'
#
loop_
_entity.id
_entity.type
_entity.pdbx_description
1 polymer ?
#
loop_
_entity_poly.entity_id
_entity_poly.type
_entity_poly.pdbx_seq_one_letter_code
_entity_poly.pdbx_strand_id
1 'polypeptide(L)'
;MGAESGTEVIEYSLSVVLWFIAAVTFGMGEAYYFYHLNENGKRFGRKYDHLYLTFLRALVLIPLAYITFDLCFVAFALLCFPFLHDGMYYETYNKLKPGTYLGGWQAHINGRAFIDINYPTRLYMFIASLLILTIYYFKLLWL
;
A
#
# COMPACT_ATOMS: atom_id res chain seq x y z
N MET A 1 31.73 -14.06 7.69
CA MET A 1 30.92 -13.45 6.61
C MET A 1 29.51 -14.04 6.44
N GLY A 2 29.20 -15.24 6.92
CA GLY A 2 27.89 -15.88 6.65
C GLY A 2 26.74 -15.57 7.61
N ALA A 3 26.97 -15.05 8.80
CA ALA A 3 25.90 -14.83 9.79
C ALA A 3 25.22 -13.47 9.64
N GLU A 4 25.96 -12.44 9.26
CA GLU A 4 25.40 -11.07 9.07
C GLU A 4 24.48 -11.01 7.84
N SER A 5 24.84 -11.65 6.73
CA SER A 5 24.01 -11.68 5.53
C SER A 5 22.66 -12.39 5.76
N GLY A 6 22.62 -13.42 6.60
CA GLY A 6 21.40 -14.14 6.96
C GLY A 6 20.40 -13.28 7.75
N THR A 7 20.89 -12.44 8.65
CA THR A 7 20.07 -11.54 9.45
C THR A 7 19.44 -10.45 8.57
N GLU A 8 20.23 -9.84 7.68
CA GLU A 8 19.74 -8.80 6.76
C GLU A 8 18.63 -9.32 5.83
N VAL A 9 18.77 -10.54 5.30
CA VAL A 9 17.73 -11.18 4.48
C VAL A 9 16.43 -11.37 5.26
N ILE A 10 16.53 -11.81 6.53
CA ILE A 10 15.36 -12.03 7.38
C ILE A 10 14.66 -10.70 7.70
N GLU A 11 15.40 -9.67 8.10
CA GLU A 11 14.86 -8.35 8.43
C GLU A 11 14.16 -7.70 7.23
N TYR A 12 14.78 -7.78 6.07
CA TYR A 12 14.22 -7.28 4.83
C TYR A 12 12.93 -8.03 4.46
N SER A 13 12.96 -9.36 4.50
CA SER A 13 11.79 -10.20 4.18
C SER A 13 10.63 -9.92 5.12
N LEU A 14 10.92 -9.79 6.42
CA LEU A 14 9.91 -9.47 7.42
C LEU A 14 9.31 -8.08 7.15
N SER A 15 10.13 -7.09 6.84
CA SER A 15 9.67 -5.73 6.51
C SER A 15 8.79 -5.70 5.25
N VAL A 16 9.12 -6.48 4.22
CA VAL A 16 8.29 -6.65 3.02
C VAL A 16 6.92 -7.23 3.39
N VAL A 17 6.88 -8.32 4.16
CA VAL A 17 5.62 -8.95 4.59
C VAL A 17 4.78 -8.00 5.43
N LEU A 18 5.38 -7.31 6.39
CA LEU A 18 4.68 -6.35 7.25
C LEU A 18 4.12 -5.19 6.44
N TRP A 19 4.85 -4.71 5.42
CA TRP A 19 4.34 -3.66 4.54
C TRP A 19 3.16 -4.12 3.68
N PHE A 20 3.19 -5.35 3.13
CA PHE A 20 2.04 -5.91 2.42
C PHE A 20 0.80 -5.98 3.32
N ILE A 21 0.96 -6.49 4.54
CA ILE A 21 -0.14 -6.57 5.52
C ILE A 21 -0.67 -5.15 5.83
N ALA A 22 0.21 -4.19 6.07
CA ALA A 22 -0.16 -2.82 6.35
C ALA A 22 -0.92 -2.18 5.18
N ALA A 23 -0.44 -2.31 3.94
CA ALA A 23 -1.09 -1.74 2.76
C ALA A 23 -2.53 -2.29 2.58
N VAL A 24 -2.70 -3.60 2.72
CA VAL A 24 -4.02 -4.27 2.67
C VAL A 24 -4.92 -3.79 3.81
N THR A 25 -4.40 -3.75 5.04
CA THR A 25 -5.16 -3.34 6.23
C THR A 25 -5.60 -1.88 6.14
N PHE A 26 -4.74 -1.00 5.65
CA PHE A 26 -5.10 0.40 5.42
C PHE A 26 -6.21 0.52 4.39
N GLY A 27 -6.14 -0.20 3.26
CA GLY A 27 -7.21 -0.20 2.26
C GLY A 27 -8.55 -0.65 2.82
N MET A 28 -8.57 -1.74 3.59
CA MET A 28 -9.78 -2.22 4.27
C MET A 28 -10.29 -1.21 5.30
N GLY A 29 -9.43 -0.72 6.18
CA GLY A 29 -9.80 0.22 7.25
C GLY A 29 -10.38 1.52 6.70
N GLU A 30 -9.78 2.07 5.63
CA GLU A 30 -10.29 3.26 4.96
C GLU A 30 -11.65 3.02 4.30
N ALA A 31 -11.89 1.84 3.72
CA ALA A 31 -13.19 1.48 3.15
C ALA A 31 -14.28 1.49 4.22
N TYR A 32 -14.03 0.88 5.39
CA TYR A 32 -14.95 0.92 6.54
C TYR A 32 -15.17 2.34 7.05
N TYR A 33 -14.09 3.11 7.20
CA TYR A 33 -14.15 4.49 7.69
C TYR A 33 -15.01 5.36 6.78
N PHE A 34 -14.76 5.37 5.47
CA PHE A 34 -15.54 6.18 4.54
C PHE A 34 -16.97 5.66 4.33
N TYR A 35 -17.21 4.36 4.43
CA TYR A 35 -18.55 3.81 4.42
C TYR A 35 -19.38 4.36 5.58
N HIS A 36 -18.88 4.27 6.81
CA HIS A 36 -19.59 4.76 7.98
C HIS A 36 -19.79 6.29 7.98
N LEU A 37 -18.83 7.04 7.46
CA LEU A 37 -18.98 8.49 7.31
C LEU A 37 -20.11 8.84 6.32
N ASN A 38 -20.20 8.14 5.20
CA ASN A 38 -21.22 8.38 4.19
C ASN A 38 -22.62 8.00 4.67
N GLU A 39 -22.77 6.88 5.37
CA GLU A 39 -24.06 6.42 5.89
C GLU A 39 -24.57 7.32 7.03
N ASN A 40 -23.69 7.89 7.84
CA ASN A 40 -24.06 8.81 8.93
C ASN A 40 -24.23 10.27 8.47
N GLY A 41 -24.12 10.57 7.18
CA GLY A 41 -24.28 11.94 6.65
C GLY A 41 -23.19 12.92 7.08
N LYS A 42 -22.17 12.44 7.79
CA LYS A 42 -21.04 13.26 8.26
C LYS A 42 -20.05 13.45 7.13
N ARG A 43 -20.17 14.56 6.43
CA ARG A 43 -19.13 15.02 5.48
C ARG A 43 -18.01 15.70 6.27
N PHE A 44 -17.08 14.95 6.83
CA PHE A 44 -15.81 15.54 7.27
C PHE A 44 -15.05 16.10 6.07
N GLY A 45 -14.28 17.16 6.30
CA GLY A 45 -13.50 17.81 5.24
C GLY A 45 -12.45 16.84 4.66
N ARG A 46 -12.76 16.23 3.52
CA ARG A 46 -11.95 15.19 2.84
C ARG A 46 -10.44 15.45 2.82
N LYS A 47 -10.04 16.73 2.81
CA LYS A 47 -8.62 17.12 2.80
C LYS A 47 -7.89 16.72 4.08
N TYR A 48 -8.53 16.85 5.24
CA TYR A 48 -7.92 16.50 6.54
C TYR A 48 -7.90 14.99 6.76
N ASP A 49 -8.91 14.28 6.27
CA ASP A 49 -8.98 12.82 6.38
C ASP A 49 -7.83 12.16 5.60
N HIS A 50 -7.59 12.59 4.37
CA HIS A 50 -6.47 12.09 3.57
C HIS A 50 -5.11 12.43 4.17
N LEU A 51 -4.94 13.61 4.76
CA LEU A 51 -3.70 13.98 5.45
C LEU A 51 -3.45 13.09 6.67
N TYR A 52 -4.49 12.88 7.49
CA TYR A 52 -4.40 12.01 8.66
C TYR A 52 -4.05 10.56 8.27
N LEU A 53 -4.73 10.02 7.27
CA LEU A 53 -4.48 8.66 6.78
C LEU A 53 -3.07 8.54 6.16
N THR A 54 -2.60 9.56 5.45
CA THR A 54 -1.22 9.62 4.93
C THR A 54 -0.20 9.62 6.08
N PHE A 55 -0.47 10.36 7.15
CA PHE A 55 0.39 10.37 8.34
C PHE A 55 0.45 8.99 9.00
N LEU A 56 -0.69 8.30 9.15
CA LEU A 56 -0.71 6.94 9.70
C LEU A 56 0.12 5.96 8.86
N ARG A 57 0.06 6.07 7.53
CA ARG A 57 0.88 5.25 6.62
C ARG A 57 2.37 5.53 6.79
N ALA A 58 2.74 6.80 6.94
CA ALA A 58 4.13 7.20 7.20
C ALA A 58 4.65 6.65 8.52
N LEU A 59 3.82 6.59 9.58
CA LEU A 59 4.19 6.00 10.87
C LEU A 59 4.55 4.51 10.78
N VAL A 60 4.06 3.79 9.77
CA VAL A 60 4.44 2.39 9.52
C VAL A 60 5.64 2.30 8.57
N LEU A 61 5.64 3.09 7.49
CA LEU A 61 6.70 3.03 6.48
C LEU A 61 8.05 3.47 7.03
N ILE A 62 8.10 4.56 7.82
CA ILE A 62 9.36 5.12 8.33
C ILE A 62 10.13 4.12 9.21
N PRO A 63 9.54 3.45 10.21
CA PRO A 63 10.23 2.43 10.99
C PRO A 63 10.73 1.26 10.13
N LEU A 64 9.93 0.78 9.19
CA LEU A 64 10.35 -0.32 8.29
C LEU A 64 11.50 0.10 7.37
N ALA A 65 11.45 1.31 6.83
CA ALA A 65 12.54 1.88 6.03
C ALA A 65 13.81 2.09 6.86
N TYR A 66 13.68 2.43 8.14
CA TYR A 66 14.79 2.56 9.07
C TYR A 66 15.44 1.20 9.40
N ILE A 67 14.64 0.16 9.62
CA ILE A 67 15.12 -1.20 9.90
C ILE A 67 15.89 -1.76 8.69
N THR A 68 15.34 -1.60 7.48
CA THR A 68 15.98 -2.10 6.26
C THR A 68 17.16 -1.24 5.82
N PHE A 69 17.16 0.04 6.21
CA PHE A 69 18.14 1.07 5.79
C PHE A 69 18.43 1.07 4.28
N ASP A 70 17.41 0.78 3.45
CA ASP A 70 17.55 0.57 2.03
C ASP A 70 16.52 1.37 1.21
N LEU A 71 17.03 2.13 0.22
CA LEU A 71 16.20 2.89 -0.71
C LEU A 71 15.39 1.97 -1.65
N CYS A 72 15.86 0.76 -1.93
CA CYS A 72 15.12 -0.21 -2.73
C CYS A 72 13.85 -0.64 -2.02
N PHE A 73 13.88 -0.82 -0.68
CA PHE A 73 12.69 -1.09 0.10
C PHE A 73 11.68 0.07 0.02
N VAL A 74 12.14 1.30 0.14
CA VAL A 74 11.27 2.48 0.06
C VAL A 74 10.63 2.58 -1.33
N ALA A 75 11.41 2.40 -2.40
CA ALA A 75 10.90 2.40 -3.77
C ALA A 75 9.88 1.28 -3.99
N PHE A 76 10.18 0.06 -3.54
CA PHE A 76 9.26 -1.06 -3.56
C PHE A 76 7.95 -0.72 -2.82
N ALA A 77 8.04 -0.23 -1.59
CA ALA A 77 6.89 0.07 -0.75
C ALA A 77 5.97 1.13 -1.36
N LEU A 78 6.53 2.20 -1.92
CA LEU A 78 5.76 3.27 -2.59
C LEU A 78 5.10 2.80 -3.88
N LEU A 79 5.76 1.96 -4.67
CA LEU A 79 5.23 1.47 -5.94
C LEU A 79 4.16 0.37 -5.76
N CYS A 80 4.30 -0.53 -4.76
CA CYS A 80 3.31 -1.58 -4.54
C CYS A 80 2.04 -1.06 -3.83
N PHE A 81 2.16 0.02 -3.05
CA PHE A 81 1.08 0.52 -2.21
C PHE A 81 -0.21 0.85 -2.97
N PRO A 82 -0.21 1.63 -4.08
CA PRO A 82 -1.46 1.99 -4.77
C PRO A 82 -2.25 0.77 -5.27
N PHE A 83 -1.56 -0.27 -5.71
CA PHE A 83 -2.22 -1.49 -6.18
C PHE A 83 -2.90 -2.24 -5.04
N LEU A 84 -2.19 -2.48 -3.96
CA LEU A 84 -2.70 -3.25 -2.81
C LEU A 84 -3.77 -2.48 -2.04
N HIS A 85 -3.47 -1.23 -1.69
CA HIS A 85 -4.36 -0.38 -0.91
C HIS A 85 -5.67 -0.10 -1.64
N ASP A 86 -5.60 0.43 -2.86
CA ASP A 86 -6.81 0.82 -3.60
C ASP A 86 -7.62 -0.41 -4.02
N GLY A 87 -6.94 -1.51 -4.40
CA GLY A 87 -7.60 -2.76 -4.70
C GLY A 87 -8.43 -3.27 -3.52
N MET A 88 -7.83 -3.32 -2.33
CA MET A 88 -8.53 -3.74 -1.11
C MET A 88 -9.59 -2.74 -0.66
N TYR A 89 -9.35 -1.44 -0.84
CA TYR A 89 -10.35 -0.40 -0.58
C TYR A 89 -11.62 -0.64 -1.41
N TYR A 90 -11.49 -0.77 -2.73
CA TYR A 90 -12.65 -0.93 -3.62
C TYR A 90 -13.37 -2.25 -3.38
N GLU A 91 -12.63 -3.32 -3.17
CA GLU A 91 -13.21 -4.64 -2.90
C GLU A 91 -13.99 -4.64 -1.58
N THR A 92 -13.41 -4.08 -0.52
CA THR A 92 -14.05 -4.00 0.79
C THR A 92 -15.27 -3.09 0.77
N TYR A 93 -15.16 -1.93 0.13
CA TYR A 93 -16.29 -1.01 0.03
C TYR A 93 -17.44 -1.63 -0.76
N ASN A 94 -17.18 -2.39 -1.82
CA ASN A 94 -18.20 -3.11 -2.57
C ASN A 94 -18.90 -4.20 -1.75
N LYS A 95 -18.22 -4.84 -0.81
CA LYS A 95 -18.85 -5.78 0.13
C LYS A 95 -19.80 -5.07 1.09
N LEU A 96 -19.46 -3.85 1.50
CA LEU A 96 -20.30 -3.03 2.39
C LEU A 96 -21.48 -2.39 1.64
N LYS A 97 -21.24 -1.97 0.40
CA LYS A 97 -22.25 -1.31 -0.47
C LYS A 97 -22.11 -1.83 -1.91
N PRO A 98 -22.79 -2.94 -2.22
CA PRO A 98 -22.68 -3.58 -3.54
C PRO A 98 -23.00 -2.63 -4.70
N GLY A 99 -22.20 -2.71 -5.77
CA GLY A 99 -22.39 -1.92 -6.98
C GLY A 99 -21.85 -0.48 -6.92
N THR A 100 -21.21 -0.07 -5.83
CA THR A 100 -20.62 1.28 -5.72
C THR A 100 -19.39 1.44 -6.62
N TYR A 101 -18.53 0.43 -6.66
CA TYR A 101 -17.32 0.40 -7.47
C TYR A 101 -17.37 -0.75 -8.47
N LEU A 102 -17.93 -0.49 -9.64
CA LEU A 102 -18.01 -1.49 -10.71
C LEU A 102 -16.59 -1.93 -11.11
N GLY A 103 -16.38 -3.24 -11.13
CA GLY A 103 -15.06 -3.82 -11.42
C GLY A 103 -14.20 -4.14 -10.18
N GLY A 104 -14.68 -3.85 -8.96
CA GLY A 104 -13.98 -4.20 -7.71
C GLY A 104 -12.52 -3.73 -7.72
N TRP A 105 -11.57 -4.67 -7.74
CA TRP A 105 -10.13 -4.38 -7.77
C TRP A 105 -9.68 -3.48 -8.93
N GLN A 106 -10.35 -3.59 -10.08
CA GLN A 106 -10.07 -2.80 -11.29
C GLN A 106 -10.78 -1.43 -11.28
N ALA A 107 -11.59 -1.16 -10.27
CA ALA A 107 -12.34 0.09 -10.19
C ALA A 107 -11.39 1.31 -10.19
N HIS A 108 -11.89 2.39 -10.76
CA HIS A 108 -11.22 3.67 -10.81
C HIS A 108 -12.22 4.78 -10.53
N ILE A 109 -11.88 5.68 -9.63
CA ILE A 109 -12.73 6.82 -9.28
C ILE A 109 -12.01 8.09 -9.68
N ASN A 110 -12.51 8.71 -10.73
CA ASN A 110 -11.99 10.00 -11.18
C ASN A 110 -12.20 11.09 -10.11
N GLY A 111 -11.14 11.82 -9.80
CA GLY A 111 -11.21 13.11 -9.10
C GLY A 111 -11.45 13.04 -7.58
N ARG A 112 -11.18 11.92 -6.92
CA ARG A 112 -11.33 11.81 -5.45
C ARG A 112 -10.03 11.76 -4.66
N ALA A 113 -8.91 11.45 -5.29
CA ALA A 113 -7.59 11.44 -4.68
C ALA A 113 -6.77 12.64 -5.14
N PHE A 114 -5.77 13.03 -4.33
CA PHE A 114 -4.78 14.05 -4.71
C PHE A 114 -3.96 13.61 -5.93
N ILE A 115 -3.73 12.30 -6.04
CA ILE A 115 -3.12 11.66 -7.21
C ILE A 115 -4.09 10.57 -7.66
N ASP A 116 -4.66 10.73 -8.83
CA ASP A 116 -5.61 9.80 -9.42
C ASP A 116 -4.86 8.80 -10.31
N ILE A 117 -4.69 7.57 -9.82
CA ILE A 117 -3.94 6.52 -10.51
C ILE A 117 -4.92 5.46 -11.02
N ASN A 118 -5.06 5.34 -12.34
CA ASN A 118 -5.91 4.32 -12.95
C ASN A 118 -5.37 2.89 -12.74
N TYR A 119 -6.23 1.88 -12.92
CA TYR A 119 -5.86 0.48 -12.69
C TYR A 119 -4.64 0.00 -13.50
N PRO A 120 -4.51 0.26 -14.82
CA PRO A 120 -3.32 -0.13 -15.57
C PRO A 120 -2.04 0.44 -14.97
N THR A 121 -2.05 1.72 -14.58
CA THR A 121 -0.88 2.36 -13.96
C THR A 121 -0.54 1.72 -12.61
N ARG A 122 -1.55 1.44 -11.77
CA ARG A 122 -1.34 0.72 -10.49
C ARG A 122 -0.73 -0.67 -10.72
N LEU A 123 -1.19 -1.39 -11.74
CA LEU A 123 -0.67 -2.70 -12.09
C LEU A 123 0.79 -2.61 -12.57
N TYR A 124 1.12 -1.64 -13.43
CA TYR A 124 2.51 -1.42 -13.87
C TYR A 124 3.43 -1.04 -12.71
N MET A 125 2.99 -0.18 -11.81
CA MET A 125 3.74 0.17 -10.60
C MET A 125 3.98 -1.06 -9.71
N PHE A 126 2.97 -1.92 -9.56
CA PHE A 126 3.09 -3.16 -8.80
C PHE A 126 4.09 -4.14 -9.44
N ILE A 127 4.02 -4.33 -10.76
CA ILE A 127 5.00 -5.16 -11.49
C ILE A 127 6.42 -4.58 -11.33
N ALA A 128 6.59 -3.27 -11.46
CA ALA A 128 7.88 -2.62 -11.25
C ALA A 128 8.39 -2.82 -9.81
N SER A 129 7.52 -2.77 -8.81
CA SER A 129 7.89 -3.03 -7.43
C SER A 129 8.40 -4.47 -7.21
N LEU A 130 7.77 -5.45 -7.84
CA LEU A 130 8.22 -6.85 -7.79
C LEU A 130 9.57 -7.05 -8.48
N LEU A 131 9.83 -6.34 -9.58
CA LEU A 131 11.14 -6.36 -10.24
C LEU A 131 12.24 -5.78 -9.33
N ILE A 132 11.99 -4.65 -8.68
CA ILE A 132 12.92 -4.06 -7.69
C ILE A 132 13.22 -5.06 -6.58
N LEU A 133 12.16 -5.68 -6.02
CA LEU A 133 12.28 -6.69 -4.98
C LEU A 133 13.14 -7.88 -5.44
N THR A 134 12.88 -8.39 -6.64
CA THR A 134 13.62 -9.50 -7.24
C THR A 134 15.10 -9.17 -7.41
N ILE A 135 15.43 -8.00 -7.99
CA ILE A 135 16.81 -7.54 -8.17
C ILE A 135 17.52 -7.42 -6.83
N TYR A 136 16.84 -6.88 -5.82
CA TYR A 136 17.41 -6.74 -4.48
C TYR A 136 17.72 -8.08 -3.83
N TYR A 137 16.81 -9.06 -3.89
CA TYR A 137 17.09 -10.42 -3.39
C TYR A 137 18.22 -11.12 -4.14
N PHE A 138 18.31 -10.95 -5.46
CA PHE A 138 19.46 -11.45 -6.20
C PHE A 138 20.77 -10.84 -5.70
N LYS A 139 20.79 -9.53 -5.44
CA LYS A 139 21.96 -8.85 -4.87
C LYS A 139 22.34 -9.43 -3.49
N LEU A 140 21.35 -9.63 -2.60
CA LEU A 140 21.61 -10.18 -1.25
C LEU A 140 22.09 -11.62 -1.25
N LEU A 141 21.71 -12.43 -2.24
CA LEU A 141 22.07 -13.85 -2.32
C LEU A 141 23.40 -14.11 -3.04
N TRP A 142 23.85 -13.18 -3.90
CA TRP A 142 25.01 -13.40 -4.78
C TRP A 142 26.18 -12.44 -4.52
N LEU A 143 26.05 -11.47 -3.67
CA LEU A 143 27.11 -10.57 -3.20
C LEU A 143 27.37 -10.74 -1.71
#